data_fcf5008bdf7d663776e44a6363b53775
#
_entry.id   fcf5008bdf7d663776e44a6363b53775
#
_cell.length_a   1.000
_cell.length_b   1.000
_cell.length_c   1.000
_cell.angle_alpha   90.00
_cell.angle_beta   90.00
_cell.angle_gamma   90.00
#
_symmetry.space_group_name_H-M   'P 1'
#
loop_
_entity.id
_entity.type
_entity.pdbx_description
1 polymer ?
#
loop_
_entity_poly.entity_id
_entity_poly.type
_entity_poly.pdbx_seq_one_letter_code
_entity_poly.pdbx_strand_id
1 'polypeptide(L)' 'XVSPLSQEDREYFAYLRKVFKRYNITPSKATRLEYDFVIRVAESEFYLQKANA' A
#
# COMPACT_ATOMS: atom_id res chain seq x y z
N UNK A 1 22.07 -2.06 -12.08
CA UNK A 1 21.87 -2.02 -11.97
C UNK A 1 21.24 -2.27 -11.79
N VAL A 2 21.08 -2.25 -10.88
CA VAL A 2 19.83 -2.75 -10.37
C VAL A 2 18.72 -1.84 -10.85
N SER A 3 17.73 -2.43 -11.45
CA SER A 3 16.60 -1.64 -11.89
C SER A 3 15.92 -0.99 -10.70
N PRO A 4 15.69 0.29 -10.75
CA PRO A 4 14.90 0.90 -9.70
C PRO A 4 13.46 0.41 -9.78
N LEU A 5 12.77 0.53 -8.68
CA LEU A 5 11.35 0.21 -8.71
C LEU A 5 10.66 1.11 -9.73
N SER A 6 9.68 0.57 -10.42
CA SER A 6 8.93 1.37 -11.36
C SER A 6 8.19 2.46 -10.61
N GLN A 7 7.79 3.47 -11.35
CA GLN A 7 7.04 4.56 -10.73
C GLN A 7 5.74 4.04 -10.12
N GLU A 8 5.12 3.11 -10.78
CA GLU A 8 3.89 2.53 -10.26
C GLU A 8 4.13 1.85 -8.92
N ASP A 9 5.25 1.14 -8.80
CA ASP A 9 5.56 0.48 -7.54
C ASP A 9 5.79 1.50 -6.43
N ARG A 10 6.47 2.59 -6.76
CA ARG A 10 6.68 3.63 -5.76
C ARG A 10 5.38 4.24 -5.30
N GLU A 11 4.50 4.49 -6.24
CA GLU A 11 3.20 5.06 -5.90
C GLU A 11 2.40 4.11 -5.02
N TYR A 12 2.48 2.83 -5.34
CA TYR A 12 1.79 1.84 -4.54
C TYR A 12 2.31 1.81 -3.11
N PHE A 13 3.63 1.81 -2.95
CA PHE A 13 4.19 1.78 -1.62
C PHE A 13 3.86 3.04 -0.82
N ALA A 14 3.86 4.19 -1.49
CA ALA A 14 3.46 5.41 -0.82
C ALA A 14 2.01 5.35 -0.36
N TYR A 15 1.16 4.78 -1.20
CA TYR A 15 -0.24 4.63 -0.83
C TYR A 15 -0.40 3.65 0.32
N LEU A 16 0.38 2.60 0.30
CA LEU A 16 0.35 1.62 1.38
C LEU A 16 0.67 2.28 2.72
N ARG A 17 1.66 3.14 2.73
CA ARG A 17 2.00 3.87 3.94
C ARG A 17 0.84 4.74 4.41
N LYS A 18 0.16 5.38 3.49
CA LYS A 18 -1.00 6.19 3.83
C LYS A 18 -2.07 5.35 4.50
N VAL A 19 -2.30 4.16 3.97
CA VAL A 19 -3.33 3.30 4.54
C VAL A 19 -2.94 2.86 5.94
N PHE A 20 -1.67 2.51 6.13
CA PHE A 20 -1.21 2.17 7.48
C PHE A 20 -1.47 3.30 8.46
N LYS A 21 -1.18 4.53 8.05
CA LYS A 21 -1.41 5.68 8.91
C LYS A 21 -2.89 5.90 9.16
N ARG A 22 -3.69 5.72 8.12
CA ARG A 22 -5.12 5.94 8.24
C ARG A 22 -5.72 5.06 9.33
N TYR A 23 -5.28 3.82 9.40
CA TYR A 23 -5.81 2.89 10.38
C TYR A 23 -4.98 2.83 11.65
N ASN A 24 -3.99 3.71 11.74
CA ASN A 24 -3.16 3.80 12.93
C ASN A 24 -2.43 2.49 13.21
N ILE A 25 -1.95 1.86 12.16
CA ILE A 25 -1.22 0.61 12.26
C ILE A 25 0.24 0.85 11.96
N THR A 26 1.10 0.39 12.83
CA THR A 26 2.54 0.51 12.63
C THR A 26 3.03 -0.75 11.91
N PRO A 27 3.61 -0.62 10.71
CA PRO A 27 4.01 -1.81 9.96
C PRO A 27 4.93 -2.75 10.72
N SER A 28 5.85 -2.21 11.49
CA SER A 28 6.81 -3.05 12.21
C SER A 28 6.16 -3.81 13.35
N LYS A 29 4.99 -3.37 13.79
CA LYS A 29 4.29 -4.02 14.90
C LYS A 29 3.00 -4.68 14.47
N ALA A 30 2.67 -4.58 13.21
CA ALA A 30 1.41 -5.10 12.71
C ALA A 30 1.40 -6.62 12.78
N THR A 31 0.26 -7.18 13.16
CA THR A 31 0.09 -8.61 13.05
C THR A 31 -0.10 -8.98 11.59
N ARG A 32 -0.03 -10.28 11.33
CA ARG A 32 -0.21 -10.74 9.97
C ARG A 32 -1.60 -10.39 9.45
N LEU A 33 -2.59 -10.52 10.30
CA LEU A 33 -3.94 -10.19 9.89
C LEU A 33 -4.09 -8.71 9.57
N GLU A 34 -3.48 -7.87 10.39
CA GLU A 34 -3.50 -6.44 10.13
C GLU A 34 -2.80 -6.11 8.83
N TYR A 35 -1.67 -6.72 8.60
CA TYR A 35 -0.92 -6.50 7.38
C TYR A 35 -1.74 -6.89 6.17
N ASP A 36 -2.34 -8.08 6.22
CA ASP A 36 -3.16 -8.54 5.10
C ASP A 36 -4.32 -7.60 4.85
N PHE A 37 -4.96 -7.15 5.92
CA PHE A 37 -6.07 -6.23 5.78
C PHE A 37 -5.65 -4.95 5.07
N VAL A 38 -4.54 -4.38 5.53
CA VAL A 38 -4.06 -3.13 4.94
C VAL A 38 -3.69 -3.32 3.48
N ILE A 39 -3.04 -4.43 3.17
CA ILE A 39 -2.64 -4.67 1.78
C ILE A 39 -3.87 -4.80 0.89
N ARG A 40 -4.88 -5.49 1.35
CA ARG A 40 -6.10 -5.65 0.56
C ARG A 40 -6.78 -4.32 0.33
N VAL A 41 -6.87 -3.51 1.38
CA VAL A 41 -7.49 -2.20 1.25
C VAL A 41 -6.69 -1.34 0.29
N ALA A 42 -5.38 -1.33 0.45
CA ALA A 42 -4.53 -0.50 -0.39
C ALA A 42 -4.62 -0.93 -1.84
N GLU A 43 -4.56 -2.22 -2.09
CA GLU A 43 -4.63 -2.69 -3.47
C GLU A 43 -5.96 -2.35 -4.10
N SER A 44 -7.03 -2.56 -3.37
CA SER A 44 -8.35 -2.30 -3.88
C SER A 44 -8.51 -0.83 -4.24
N GLU A 45 -8.12 0.05 -3.34
CA GLU A 45 -8.27 1.47 -3.59
C GLU A 45 -7.32 1.96 -4.67
N PHE A 46 -6.10 1.45 -4.66
CA PHE A 46 -5.11 1.89 -5.63
C PHE A 46 -5.55 1.56 -7.05
N TYR A 47 -5.99 0.33 -7.26
CA TYR A 47 -6.40 -0.08 -8.60
C TYR A 47 -7.71 0.55 -9.01
N LEU A 48 -8.57 0.80 -8.04
CA LEU A 48 -9.82 1.50 -8.36
C LEU A 48 -9.53 2.91 -8.84
N GLN A 49 -8.63 3.59 -8.19
CA GLN A 49 -8.26 4.94 -8.62
C GLN A 49 -7.67 4.92 -10.03
N LYS A 50 -6.84 3.94 -10.31
CA LYS A 50 -6.25 3.84 -11.63
C LYS A 50 -7.31 3.58 -12.69
N ALA A 51 -8.27 2.77 -12.37
CA ALA A 51 -9.33 2.47 -13.32
C ALA A 51 -10.17 3.70 -13.62
N ASN A 52 -10.28 4.60 -12.67
CA ASN A 52 -11.08 5.81 -12.83
C ASN A 52 -10.30 7.00 -13.33
N ALA A 53 -9.00 6.85 -13.48
CA ALA A 53 -8.16 7.99 -13.85
C ALA A 53 -8.34 8.41 -15.30
#